data_872038dd9f55e00d4788a5a96e54ee4e
#
_entry.id   872038dd9f55e00d4788a5a96e54ee4e
#
_cell.length_a   1.000
_cell.length_b   1.000
_cell.length_c   1.000
_cell.angle_alpha   90.00
_cell.angle_beta   90.00
_cell.angle_gamma   90.00
#
_symmetry.space_group_name_H-M   'P 1'
#
loop_
_entity.id
_entity.type
_entity.pdbx_description
1 polymer ?
#
loop_
_entity_poly.entity_id
_entity_poly.type
_entity_poly.pdbx_seq_one_letter_code
_entity_poly.pdbx_strand_id
1 'polypeptide(L)'
;MHNKANNNYLHTMIFDNSSIKAIHESPYKFVISSSGGGTNAISALMGVPGASQSILESYVPYSRESLDIHLNKKPDHYCSQATSLHMASLAYKLSLIHI
;
A
#
# COMPACT_ATOMS: atom_id res chain seq x y z
N MET A 1 -25.70 -16.46 8.62
CA MET A 1 -26.33 -15.56 7.65
C MET A 1 -25.95 -14.10 7.92
N HIS A 2 -26.13 -13.61 9.15
CA HIS A 2 -25.77 -12.25 9.49
C HIS A 2 -24.27 -11.98 9.37
N ASN A 3 -23.41 -12.93 9.76
CA ASN A 3 -21.96 -12.76 9.69
C ASN A 3 -21.48 -12.54 8.27
N LYS A 4 -22.08 -13.26 7.31
CA LYS A 4 -21.68 -13.13 5.90
C LYS A 4 -22.05 -11.75 5.35
N ALA A 5 -23.23 -11.27 5.69
CA ALA A 5 -23.66 -9.94 5.28
C ALA A 5 -22.80 -8.84 5.93
N ASN A 6 -22.47 -9.00 7.22
CA ASN A 6 -21.62 -8.06 7.94
C ASN A 6 -20.20 -8.02 7.37
N ASN A 7 -19.65 -9.17 7.01
CA ASN A 7 -18.32 -9.23 6.41
C ASN A 7 -18.28 -8.50 5.07
N ASN A 8 -19.31 -8.68 4.23
CA ASN A 8 -19.41 -7.98 2.96
C ASN A 8 -19.52 -6.48 3.16
N TYR A 9 -20.28 -6.07 4.18
CA TYR A 9 -20.46 -4.67 4.51
C TYR A 9 -19.16 -4.02 4.96
N LEU A 10 -18.41 -4.67 5.85
CA LEU A 10 -17.12 -4.18 6.32
C LEU A 10 -16.11 -4.06 5.16
N HIS A 11 -16.08 -5.06 4.29
CA HIS A 11 -15.20 -5.05 3.14
C HIS A 11 -15.53 -3.87 2.22
N THR A 12 -16.82 -3.62 1.97
CA THR A 12 -17.27 -2.49 1.16
C THR A 12 -16.88 -1.17 1.79
N MET A 13 -16.97 -1.04 3.13
CA MET A 13 -16.57 0.19 3.82
C MET A 13 -15.07 0.46 3.70
N ILE A 14 -14.24 -0.58 3.72
CA ILE A 14 -12.78 -0.44 3.65
C ILE A 14 -12.33 -0.09 2.23
N PHE A 15 -12.94 -0.73 1.21
CA PHE A 15 -12.56 -0.56 -0.18
C PHE A 15 -13.65 0.11 -1.01
N ASP A 16 -14.44 0.97 -0.39
CA ASP A 16 -15.51 1.68 -1.07
C ASP A 16 -14.96 2.62 -2.16
N ASN A 17 -15.56 2.53 -3.34
CA ASN A 17 -15.10 3.30 -4.49
C ASN A 17 -15.18 4.80 -4.27
N SER A 18 -16.17 5.29 -3.54
CA SER A 18 -16.30 6.72 -3.28
C SER A 18 -15.21 7.23 -2.34
N SER A 19 -14.80 6.41 -1.36
CA SER A 19 -13.69 6.75 -0.48
C SER A 19 -12.37 6.77 -1.22
N ILE A 20 -12.16 5.80 -2.11
CA ILE A 20 -10.95 5.73 -2.92
C ILE A 20 -10.91 6.90 -3.90
N LYS A 21 -12.03 7.23 -4.50
CA LYS A 21 -12.12 8.39 -5.38
C LYS A 21 -11.75 9.68 -4.66
N ALA A 22 -12.20 9.84 -3.41
CA ALA A 22 -11.84 10.98 -2.59
C ALA A 22 -10.32 11.03 -2.34
N ILE A 23 -9.68 9.89 -2.12
CA ILE A 23 -8.23 9.82 -1.99
C ILE A 23 -7.55 10.30 -3.27
N HIS A 24 -8.01 9.84 -4.43
CA HIS A 24 -7.41 10.22 -5.71
C HIS A 24 -7.59 11.70 -6.02
N GLU A 25 -8.67 12.31 -5.56
CA GLU A 25 -8.95 13.73 -5.74
C GLU A 25 -8.25 14.61 -4.72
N SER A 26 -7.68 14.02 -3.67
CA SER A 26 -6.96 14.76 -2.64
C SER A 26 -5.62 15.29 -3.19
N PRO A 27 -5.01 16.28 -2.51
CA PRO A 27 -3.70 16.79 -2.93
C PRO A 27 -2.55 15.88 -2.57
N TYR A 28 -2.81 14.76 -1.90
CA TYR A 28 -1.77 13.86 -1.42
C TYR A 28 -1.29 12.91 -2.49
N LYS A 29 0.00 12.60 -2.45
CA LYS A 29 0.64 11.64 -3.33
C LYS A 29 1.19 10.50 -2.48
N PHE A 30 1.19 9.27 -3.04
CA PHE A 30 1.56 8.08 -2.30
C PHE A 30 2.56 7.22 -3.06
N VAL A 31 3.51 6.69 -2.32
CA VAL A 31 4.30 5.53 -2.74
C VAL A 31 3.96 4.42 -1.74
N ILE A 32 3.54 3.28 -2.25
CA ILE A 32 3.07 2.17 -1.44
C ILE A 32 4.07 1.04 -1.53
N SER A 33 4.45 0.49 -0.38
CA SER A 33 5.33 -0.66 -0.31
C SER A 33 4.66 -1.74 0.54
N SER A 34 4.51 -2.93 -0.03
CA SER A 34 3.87 -4.05 0.65
C SER A 34 4.70 -5.30 0.41
N SER A 35 4.94 -6.07 1.47
CA SER A 35 5.71 -7.32 1.37
C SER A 35 4.83 -8.57 1.40
N GLY A 36 3.55 -8.44 1.07
CA GLY A 36 2.67 -9.61 1.01
C GLY A 36 1.21 -9.26 1.25
N GLY A 37 0.72 -9.36 2.46
CA GLY A 37 -0.70 -9.33 2.79
C GLY A 37 -1.49 -8.07 2.43
N GLY A 38 -0.85 -6.99 1.99
CA GLY A 38 -1.51 -5.74 1.65
C GLY A 38 -1.79 -5.51 0.17
N THR A 39 -1.57 -6.51 -0.68
CA THR A 39 -1.72 -6.33 -2.14
C THR A 39 -3.14 -6.03 -2.58
N ASN A 40 -4.15 -6.46 -1.82
CA ASN A 40 -5.55 -6.12 -2.11
C ASN A 40 -5.79 -4.61 -2.04
N ALA A 41 -5.13 -3.92 -1.12
CA ALA A 41 -5.24 -2.48 -0.99
C ALA A 41 -4.68 -1.78 -2.24
N ILE A 42 -3.55 -2.24 -2.74
CA ILE A 42 -2.95 -1.71 -3.97
C ILE A 42 -3.91 -1.90 -5.15
N SER A 43 -4.44 -3.11 -5.31
CA SER A 43 -5.38 -3.42 -6.37
C SER A 43 -6.65 -2.56 -6.27
N ALA A 44 -7.20 -2.40 -5.07
CA ALA A 44 -8.40 -1.59 -4.87
C ALA A 44 -8.16 -0.12 -5.21
N LEU A 45 -7.02 0.42 -4.78
CA LEU A 45 -6.68 1.82 -5.06
C LEU A 45 -6.46 2.05 -6.55
N MET A 46 -5.75 1.17 -7.23
CA MET A 46 -5.45 1.33 -8.65
C MET A 46 -6.62 0.98 -9.56
N GLY A 47 -7.62 0.28 -9.04
CA GLY A 47 -8.81 -0.10 -9.79
C GLY A 47 -9.86 0.99 -9.93
N VAL A 48 -9.72 2.10 -9.21
CA VAL A 48 -10.65 3.23 -9.30
C VAL A 48 -10.06 4.33 -10.18
N PRO A 49 -10.81 4.88 -11.15
CA PRO A 49 -10.30 5.93 -12.03
C PRO A 49 -9.72 7.12 -11.25
N GLY A 50 -8.63 7.67 -11.78
CA GLY A 50 -7.93 8.78 -11.15
C GLY A 50 -6.72 8.35 -10.32
N ALA A 51 -6.42 7.06 -10.25
CA ALA A 51 -5.32 6.54 -9.42
C ALA A 51 -3.98 7.17 -9.78
N SER A 52 -3.72 7.45 -11.05
CA SER A 52 -2.46 8.05 -11.47
C SER A 52 -2.23 9.46 -10.93
N GLN A 53 -3.26 10.09 -10.43
CA GLN A 53 -3.14 11.42 -9.80
C GLN A 53 -2.63 11.35 -8.37
N SER A 54 -2.80 10.21 -7.69
CA SER A 54 -2.44 10.06 -6.28
C SER A 54 -1.37 9.00 -6.04
N ILE A 55 -1.35 7.93 -6.84
CA ILE A 55 -0.41 6.82 -6.66
C ILE A 55 0.77 7.02 -7.61
N LEU A 56 1.93 7.32 -7.05
CA LEU A 56 3.15 7.52 -7.84
C LEU A 56 3.78 6.19 -8.25
N GLU A 57 3.94 5.30 -7.28
CA GLU A 57 4.52 3.98 -7.48
C GLU A 57 4.03 3.02 -6.41
N SER A 58 4.05 1.73 -6.73
CA SER A 58 3.76 0.67 -5.77
C SER A 58 4.80 -0.42 -5.91
N TYR A 59 5.32 -0.89 -4.78
CA TYR A 59 6.34 -1.93 -4.71
C TYR A 59 5.85 -3.11 -3.91
N VAL A 60 6.16 -4.32 -4.39
CA VAL A 60 5.82 -5.55 -3.67
C VAL A 60 7.08 -6.42 -3.57
N PRO A 61 8.04 -6.06 -2.72
CA PRO A 61 9.21 -6.90 -2.48
C PRO A 61 8.80 -8.10 -1.63
N TYR A 62 8.52 -9.23 -2.28
CA TYR A 62 7.86 -10.36 -1.63
C TYR A 62 8.83 -11.37 -1.06
N SER A 63 9.85 -11.81 -1.82
CA SER A 63 10.83 -12.76 -1.31
C SER A 63 11.77 -12.09 -0.31
N ARG A 64 12.38 -12.91 0.57
CA ARG A 64 13.38 -12.38 1.51
C ARG A 64 14.51 -11.69 0.79
N GLU A 65 14.98 -12.29 -0.29
CA GLU A 65 16.05 -11.72 -1.10
C GLU A 65 15.65 -10.37 -1.70
N SER A 66 14.46 -10.29 -2.26
CA SER A 66 13.95 -9.05 -2.83
C SER A 66 13.78 -7.96 -1.76
N LEU A 67 13.30 -8.34 -0.59
CA LEU A 67 13.12 -7.40 0.51
C LEU A 67 14.48 -6.91 1.04
N ASP A 68 15.47 -7.80 1.16
CA ASP A 68 16.81 -7.42 1.57
C ASP A 68 17.42 -6.39 0.60
N ILE A 69 17.24 -6.61 -0.69
CA ILE A 69 17.72 -5.69 -1.72
C ILE A 69 16.99 -4.34 -1.61
N HIS A 70 15.67 -4.38 -1.48
CA HIS A 70 14.85 -3.18 -1.37
C HIS A 70 15.21 -2.35 -0.14
N LEU A 71 15.44 -3.01 1.00
CA LEU A 71 15.83 -2.35 2.24
C LEU A 71 17.31 -1.97 2.27
N ASN A 72 18.12 -2.51 1.37
CA ASN A 72 19.57 -2.40 1.35
C ASN A 72 20.19 -2.89 2.65
N LYS A 73 19.56 -3.87 3.27
CA LYS A 73 20.08 -4.56 4.46
C LYS A 73 19.21 -5.78 4.75
N LYS A 74 19.76 -6.73 5.52
CA LYS A 74 19.03 -7.89 5.99
C LYS A 74 18.41 -7.55 7.35
N PRO A 75 17.08 -7.48 7.47
CA PRO A 75 16.45 -7.16 8.76
C PRO A 75 16.53 -8.33 9.71
N ASP A 76 16.52 -8.03 11.02
CA ASP A 76 16.48 -9.07 12.05
C ASP A 76 15.16 -9.85 11.98
N HIS A 77 14.07 -9.16 11.72
CA HIS A 77 12.73 -9.75 11.57
C HIS A 77 12.04 -9.10 10.38
N TYR A 78 11.58 -9.92 9.43
CA TYR A 78 10.90 -9.40 8.24
C TYR A 78 9.52 -8.85 8.56
N CYS A 79 8.79 -9.49 9.46
CA CYS A 79 7.47 -9.01 9.90
C CYS A 79 7.63 -8.33 11.27
N SER A 80 8.02 -7.07 11.27
CA SER A 80 8.24 -6.31 12.49
C SER A 80 7.91 -4.84 12.27
N GLN A 81 7.70 -4.13 13.37
CA GLN A 81 7.49 -2.70 13.34
C GLN A 81 8.71 -1.97 12.75
N ALA A 82 9.90 -2.40 13.13
CA ALA A 82 11.14 -1.78 12.64
C ALA A 82 11.26 -1.92 11.12
N THR A 83 10.96 -3.11 10.57
CA THR A 83 10.99 -3.32 9.13
C THR A 83 9.92 -2.51 8.42
N SER A 84 8.71 -2.42 8.99
CA SER A 84 7.64 -1.61 8.42
C SER A 84 8.00 -0.13 8.39
N LEU A 85 8.60 0.38 9.45
CA LEU A 85 9.07 1.77 9.50
C LEU A 85 10.17 2.03 8.48
N HIS A 86 11.08 1.07 8.30
CA HIS A 86 12.14 1.20 7.30
C HIS A 86 11.54 1.23 5.89
N MET A 87 10.58 0.35 5.59
CA MET A 87 9.88 0.36 4.30
C MET A 87 9.16 1.68 4.06
N ALA A 88 8.48 2.20 5.06
CA ALA A 88 7.77 3.49 4.95
C ALA A 88 8.75 4.65 4.71
N SER A 89 9.89 4.64 5.38
CA SER A 89 10.92 5.65 5.21
C SER A 89 11.47 5.65 3.78
N LEU A 90 11.73 4.46 3.23
CA LEU A 90 12.19 4.33 1.85
C LEU A 90 11.11 4.79 0.87
N ALA A 91 9.86 4.44 1.11
CA ALA A 91 8.74 4.88 0.28
C ALA A 91 8.64 6.40 0.27
N TYR A 92 8.80 7.04 1.41
CA TYR A 92 8.81 8.48 1.51
C TYR A 92 9.94 9.11 0.67
N LYS A 93 11.15 8.56 0.77
CA LYS A 93 12.29 9.05 -0.03
C LYS A 93 12.03 8.89 -1.52
N LEU A 94 11.42 7.78 -1.93
CA LEU A 94 11.07 7.56 -3.32
C LEU A 94 10.02 8.56 -3.80
N SER A 95 9.07 8.94 -2.94
CA SER A 95 8.05 9.93 -3.29
C SER A 95 8.67 11.29 -3.62
N LEU A 96 9.77 11.65 -2.97
CA LEU A 96 10.44 12.92 -3.21
C LEU A 96 11.06 13.02 -4.61
N ILE A 97 11.35 11.87 -5.24
CA ILE A 97 11.91 11.85 -6.59
C ILE A 97 10.87 12.33 -7.62
N HIS A 98 9.59 12.13 -7.32
CA HIS A 98 8.49 12.47 -8.23
C HIS A 98 7.92 13.87 -8.03
N ILE A 99 8.41 14.60 -7.08
CA ILE A 99 7.97 15.99 -6.80
C ILE A 99 8.93 17.03 -7.45
#